data_fe9ea7b2f305a9eb20e1de662feb41ac
#
_entry.id   fe9ea7b2f305a9eb20e1de662feb41ac
#
_cell.length_a   1.000
_cell.length_b   1.000
_cell.length_c   1.000
_cell.angle_alpha   90.00
_cell.angle_beta   90.00
_cell.angle_gamma   90.00
#
_symmetry.space_group_name_H-M   'P 1'
#
loop_
_entity.id
_entity.type
_entity.pdbx_description
1 polymer ?
#
loop_
_entity_poly.entity_id
_entity_poly.type
_entity_poly.pdbx_seq_one_letter_code
_entity_poly.pdbx_strand_id
1 'polypeptide(L)'
;MRGLLLTTVVVLSMIASAASAQNAPHRGDPRQGRSLAVQKCDVCHLVASNQQIPPPVPHYAPSFYVLANRPGVTAESLEAFLAKPHPLGIMPYPELTAAQVADLVSYILSLQGRH
;
A
#
# COMPACT_ATOMS: atom_id res chain seq x y z
N MET A 1 -43.51 52.15 4.95
CA MET A 1 -42.36 51.73 4.10
C MET A 1 -41.13 51.53 4.93
N ARG A 2 -41.11 50.49 5.71
CA ARG A 2 -39.94 50.04 6.53
C ARG A 2 -40.09 48.54 6.73
N GLY A 3 -39.37 47.74 5.99
CA GLY A 3 -39.47 46.29 6.19
C GLY A 3 -39.05 45.45 4.98
N LEU A 4 -37.88 45.70 4.40
CA LEU A 4 -37.42 44.84 3.32
C LEU A 4 -35.88 44.88 3.19
N LEU A 5 -35.13 44.59 4.25
CA LEU A 5 -33.67 44.57 4.18
C LEU A 5 -32.99 43.60 5.21
N LEU A 6 -33.60 42.46 5.51
CA LEU A 6 -33.05 41.55 6.54
C LEU A 6 -33.05 40.03 6.15
N THR A 7 -33.07 39.69 4.86
CA THR A 7 -33.13 38.27 4.46
C THR A 7 -32.07 37.81 3.47
N THR A 8 -30.92 38.50 3.33
CA THR A 8 -29.89 38.13 2.32
C THR A 8 -28.49 37.81 2.88
N VAL A 9 -28.35 37.49 4.15
CA VAL A 9 -26.99 37.24 4.73
C VAL A 9 -26.77 35.80 5.22
N VAL A 10 -27.68 34.85 5.11
CA VAL A 10 -27.54 33.51 5.72
C VAL A 10 -27.15 32.39 4.76
N VAL A 11 -26.93 32.61 3.48
CA VAL A 11 -26.73 31.51 2.50
C VAL A 11 -25.23 31.28 2.12
N LEU A 12 -24.29 32.03 2.62
CA LEU A 12 -22.89 31.96 2.13
C LEU A 12 -21.89 31.23 3.04
N SER A 13 -22.32 30.44 4.02
CA SER A 13 -21.41 29.84 5.00
C SER A 13 -21.31 28.29 4.97
N MET A 14 -21.78 27.59 3.96
CA MET A 14 -21.79 26.12 3.93
C MET A 14 -20.98 25.45 2.82
N ILE A 15 -19.97 26.07 2.25
CA ILE A 15 -19.18 25.45 1.16
C ILE A 15 -17.70 25.21 1.54
N ALA A 16 -17.35 25.19 2.80
CA ALA A 16 -15.93 25.10 3.20
C ALA A 16 -15.48 23.78 3.84
N SER A 17 -16.27 22.69 3.78
CA SER A 17 -15.91 21.47 4.54
C SER A 17 -15.62 20.21 3.71
N ALA A 18 -15.52 20.29 2.40
CA ALA A 18 -15.32 19.09 1.57
C ALA A 18 -13.87 18.83 1.13
N ALA A 19 -12.92 19.71 1.42
CA ALA A 19 -11.56 19.63 0.87
C ALA A 19 -10.54 18.89 1.74
N SER A 20 -10.87 18.50 2.96
CA SER A 20 -9.89 17.92 3.91
C SER A 20 -9.78 16.39 3.91
N ALA A 21 -10.64 15.68 3.20
CA ALA A 21 -10.63 14.21 3.22
C ALA A 21 -9.62 13.57 2.24
N GLN A 22 -9.05 14.35 1.32
CA GLN A 22 -8.20 13.79 0.25
C GLN A 22 -6.71 13.69 0.59
N ASN A 23 -6.26 14.27 1.70
CA ASN A 23 -4.85 14.28 2.10
C ASN A 23 -4.54 13.41 3.34
N ALA A 24 -5.45 12.57 3.80
CA ALA A 24 -5.12 11.60 4.83
C ALA A 24 -4.14 10.57 4.22
N PRO A 25 -2.99 10.27 4.88
CA PRO A 25 -2.10 9.22 4.39
C PRO A 25 -2.88 7.93 4.27
N HIS A 26 -2.77 7.27 3.11
CA HIS A 26 -3.43 5.98 2.88
C HIS A 26 -2.90 4.97 3.89
N ARG A 27 -3.77 4.51 4.77
CA ARG A 27 -3.46 3.35 5.63
C ARG A 27 -3.61 2.11 4.78
N GLY A 28 -2.51 1.43 4.50
CA GLY A 28 -2.53 0.25 3.66
C GLY A 28 -3.52 -0.82 4.14
N ASP A 29 -4.21 -1.45 3.20
CA ASP A 29 -5.08 -2.62 3.46
C ASP A 29 -4.30 -3.90 3.15
N PRO A 30 -4.01 -4.76 4.15
CA PRO A 30 -3.27 -6.01 3.93
C PRO A 30 -3.98 -6.99 3.00
N ARG A 31 -5.30 -6.91 2.85
CA ARG A 31 -6.04 -7.76 1.89
C ARG A 31 -5.79 -7.31 0.45
N GLN A 32 -5.81 -6.00 0.21
CA GLN A 32 -5.44 -5.44 -1.08
C GLN A 32 -3.97 -5.71 -1.39
N GLY A 33 -3.09 -5.53 -0.40
CA GLY A 33 -1.67 -5.85 -0.51
C GLY A 33 -1.42 -7.31 -0.86
N ARG A 34 -2.16 -8.25 -0.25
CA ARG A 34 -2.08 -9.67 -0.60
C ARG A 34 -2.53 -9.93 -2.04
N SER A 35 -3.65 -9.36 -2.45
CA SER A 35 -4.14 -9.49 -3.82
C SER A 35 -3.13 -8.97 -4.84
N LEU A 36 -2.53 -7.82 -4.55
CA LEU A 36 -1.50 -7.21 -5.38
C LEU A 36 -0.22 -8.07 -5.43
N ALA A 37 0.22 -8.61 -4.30
CA ALA A 37 1.37 -9.49 -4.20
C ALA A 37 1.19 -10.76 -5.07
N VAL A 38 0.01 -11.37 -5.03
CA VAL A 38 -0.32 -12.52 -5.88
C VAL A 38 -0.33 -12.16 -7.37
N GLN A 39 -0.73 -10.96 -7.74
CA GLN A 39 -0.80 -10.54 -9.13
C GLN A 39 0.55 -10.12 -9.72
N LYS A 40 1.46 -9.58 -8.90
CA LYS A 40 2.68 -8.92 -9.40
C LYS A 40 3.99 -9.52 -8.88
N CYS A 41 3.95 -10.27 -7.80
CA CYS A 41 5.16 -10.71 -7.10
C CYS A 41 5.31 -12.24 -7.05
N ASP A 42 4.23 -13.00 -7.28
CA ASP A 42 4.18 -14.46 -7.15
C ASP A 42 5.05 -15.20 -8.19
N VAL A 43 5.37 -14.54 -9.28
CA VAL A 43 6.27 -15.10 -10.31
C VAL A 43 7.67 -15.40 -9.74
N CYS A 44 8.14 -14.61 -8.78
CA CYS A 44 9.48 -14.74 -8.21
C CYS A 44 9.47 -15.03 -6.71
N HIS A 45 8.43 -14.62 -5.99
CA HIS A 45 8.33 -14.74 -4.55
C HIS A 45 7.25 -15.74 -4.13
N LEU A 46 7.51 -16.49 -3.07
CA LEU A 46 6.42 -17.13 -2.33
C LEU A 46 5.73 -16.02 -1.51
N VAL A 47 4.57 -15.59 -1.95
CA VAL A 47 3.85 -14.46 -1.36
C VAL A 47 2.74 -14.87 -0.41
N ALA A 48 2.22 -16.08 -0.54
CA ALA A 48 1.11 -16.60 0.28
C ALA A 48 1.25 -18.09 0.52
N SER A 49 0.82 -18.58 1.70
CA SER A 49 0.90 -20.00 2.08
C SER A 49 0.05 -20.92 1.20
N ASN A 50 -0.99 -20.38 0.58
CA ASN A 50 -1.88 -21.11 -0.34
C ASN A 50 -1.62 -20.77 -1.81
N GLN A 51 -0.43 -20.30 -2.15
CA GLN A 51 -0.02 -20.11 -3.53
C GLN A 51 0.02 -21.45 -4.25
N GLN A 52 -0.79 -21.59 -5.28
CA GLN A 52 -0.97 -22.87 -5.98
C GLN A 52 0.20 -23.22 -6.87
N ILE A 53 0.86 -22.23 -7.43
CA ILE A 53 2.03 -22.39 -8.28
C ILE A 53 3.24 -21.84 -7.51
N PRO A 54 4.19 -22.68 -7.11
CA PRO A 54 5.43 -22.18 -6.51
C PRO A 54 6.20 -21.37 -7.55
N PRO A 55 6.96 -20.35 -7.12
CA PRO A 55 7.80 -19.59 -8.04
C PRO A 55 8.68 -20.54 -8.85
N PRO A 56 8.79 -20.36 -10.18
CA PRO A 56 9.56 -21.25 -11.05
C PRO A 56 11.07 -21.23 -10.72
N VAL A 57 11.49 -20.25 -9.92
CA VAL A 57 12.89 -20.08 -9.52
C VAL A 57 12.97 -19.89 -7.99
N PRO A 58 12.79 -20.96 -7.21
CA PRO A 58 12.60 -20.88 -5.75
C PRO A 58 13.79 -20.31 -4.98
N HIS A 59 14.95 -20.13 -5.61
CA HIS A 59 16.19 -19.74 -4.91
C HIS A 59 16.63 -18.29 -5.16
N TYR A 60 15.96 -17.55 -6.04
CA TYR A 60 16.40 -16.20 -6.40
C TYR A 60 15.71 -15.08 -5.62
N ALA A 61 14.50 -15.31 -5.16
CA ALA A 61 13.76 -14.30 -4.40
C ALA A 61 13.32 -14.87 -3.06
N PRO A 62 13.59 -14.18 -1.94
CA PRO A 62 13.16 -14.63 -0.63
C PRO A 62 11.63 -14.60 -0.53
N SER A 63 11.05 -15.57 0.18
CA SER A 63 9.60 -15.53 0.45
C SER A 63 9.22 -14.27 1.24
N PHE A 64 7.98 -13.83 1.13
CA PHE A 64 7.48 -12.70 1.92
C PHE A 64 7.50 -12.99 3.42
N TYR A 65 7.38 -14.27 3.82
CA TYR A 65 7.54 -14.69 5.21
C TYR A 65 8.96 -14.45 5.72
N VAL A 66 9.96 -14.81 4.92
CA VAL A 66 11.37 -14.54 5.25
C VAL A 66 11.64 -13.04 5.27
N LEU A 67 11.13 -12.29 4.30
CA LEU A 67 11.29 -10.83 4.25
C LEU A 67 10.69 -10.15 5.47
N ALA A 68 9.45 -10.51 5.82
CA ALA A 68 8.74 -9.91 6.95
C ALA A 68 9.45 -10.10 8.30
N ASN A 69 10.18 -11.21 8.44
CA ASN A 69 10.83 -11.59 9.70
C ASN A 69 12.32 -11.24 9.74
N ARG A 70 12.87 -10.55 8.74
CA ARG A 70 14.26 -10.07 8.79
C ARG A 70 14.43 -8.99 9.85
N PRO A 71 15.56 -8.98 10.58
CA PRO A 71 15.88 -7.89 11.49
C PRO A 71 15.86 -6.53 10.76
N GLY A 72 15.25 -5.51 11.39
CA GLY A 72 15.21 -4.15 10.85
C GLY A 72 14.17 -3.90 9.76
N VAL A 73 13.27 -4.85 9.49
CA VAL A 73 12.14 -4.63 8.59
C VAL A 73 11.07 -3.79 9.29
N THR A 74 10.84 -2.60 8.75
CA THR A 74 9.84 -1.63 9.20
C THR A 74 9.00 -1.17 8.02
N ALA A 75 7.90 -0.45 8.29
CA ALA A 75 7.10 0.16 7.24
C ALA A 75 7.96 1.08 6.36
N GLU A 76 8.76 1.96 6.96
CA GLU A 76 9.60 2.89 6.23
C GLU A 76 10.66 2.19 5.36
N SER A 77 11.29 1.12 5.88
CA SER A 77 12.28 0.37 5.11
C SER A 77 11.67 -0.34 3.91
N LEU A 78 10.46 -0.89 4.06
CA LEU A 78 9.72 -1.52 2.97
C LEU A 78 9.22 -0.50 1.95
N GLU A 79 8.70 0.64 2.40
CA GLU A 79 8.28 1.74 1.51
C GLU A 79 9.46 2.23 0.67
N ALA A 80 10.59 2.51 1.31
CA ALA A 80 11.80 2.96 0.63
C ALA A 80 12.33 1.93 -0.37
N PHE A 81 12.18 0.65 -0.07
CA PHE A 81 12.60 -0.43 -0.95
C PHE A 81 11.66 -0.61 -2.14
N LEU A 82 10.34 -0.61 -1.90
CA LEU A 82 9.33 -0.77 -2.95
C LEU A 82 9.19 0.46 -3.86
N ALA A 83 9.63 1.63 -3.41
CA ALA A 83 9.65 2.84 -4.22
C ALA A 83 10.81 2.89 -5.22
N LYS A 84 11.71 1.92 -5.22
CA LYS A 84 12.92 1.90 -6.08
C LYS A 84 13.04 0.58 -6.81
N PRO A 85 13.64 0.58 -8.01
CA PRO A 85 14.03 -0.66 -8.68
C PRO A 85 14.92 -1.52 -7.79
N HIS A 86 14.73 -2.82 -7.81
CA HIS A 86 15.61 -3.74 -7.08
C HIS A 86 17.04 -3.64 -7.61
N PRO A 87 18.04 -3.51 -6.74
CA PRO A 87 19.41 -3.20 -7.15
C PRO A 87 20.07 -4.28 -8.01
N LEU A 88 19.52 -5.49 -8.05
CA LEU A 88 20.09 -6.60 -8.82
C LEU A 88 19.62 -6.69 -10.26
N GLY A 89 18.75 -5.80 -10.73
CA GLY A 89 18.33 -5.73 -12.14
C GLY A 89 17.60 -6.97 -12.68
N ILE A 90 17.44 -8.02 -11.88
CA ILE A 90 16.85 -9.31 -12.27
C ILE A 90 15.33 -9.28 -12.13
N MET A 91 14.82 -8.42 -11.27
CA MET A 91 13.40 -8.29 -11.02
C MET A 91 12.83 -7.13 -11.84
N PRO A 92 11.80 -7.37 -12.67
CA PRO A 92 11.08 -6.27 -13.28
C PRO A 92 10.48 -5.41 -12.17
N TYR A 93 10.77 -4.12 -12.19
CA TYR A 93 10.19 -3.18 -11.25
C TYR A 93 8.70 -2.99 -11.56
N PRO A 94 7.79 -3.46 -10.73
CA PRO A 94 6.40 -3.14 -10.92
C PRO A 94 6.19 -1.66 -10.60
N GLU A 95 5.69 -0.89 -11.56
CA GLU A 95 5.23 0.46 -11.25
C GLU A 95 4.07 0.38 -10.25
N LEU A 96 4.31 0.89 -9.06
CA LEU A 96 3.36 0.89 -7.95
C LEU A 96 2.99 2.33 -7.59
N THR A 97 1.72 2.57 -7.41
CA THR A 97 1.27 3.82 -6.79
C THR A 97 1.61 3.85 -5.31
N ALA A 98 1.65 5.03 -4.69
CA ALA A 98 1.87 5.15 -3.25
C ALA A 98 0.85 4.36 -2.41
N ALA A 99 -0.42 4.31 -2.85
CA ALA A 99 -1.45 3.50 -2.21
C ALA A 99 -1.14 2.00 -2.29
N GLN A 100 -0.71 1.52 -3.45
CA GLN A 100 -0.32 0.11 -3.64
C GLN A 100 0.92 -0.25 -2.82
N VAL A 101 1.88 0.65 -2.69
CA VAL A 101 3.03 0.46 -1.80
C VAL A 101 2.56 0.31 -0.35
N ALA A 102 1.68 1.20 0.13
CA ALA A 102 1.14 1.12 1.49
C ALA A 102 0.37 -0.19 1.73
N ASP A 103 -0.41 -0.66 0.76
CA ASP A 103 -1.13 -1.94 0.84
C ASP A 103 -0.16 -3.13 0.93
N LEU A 104 0.87 -3.17 0.07
CA LEU A 104 1.90 -4.21 0.10
C LEU A 104 2.67 -4.22 1.41
N VAL A 105 3.08 -3.05 1.91
CA VAL A 105 3.77 -2.90 3.20
C VAL A 105 2.90 -3.45 4.32
N SER A 106 1.62 -3.07 4.37
CA SER A 106 0.68 -3.58 5.36
C SER A 106 0.54 -5.10 5.30
N TYR A 107 0.50 -5.67 4.08
CA TYR A 107 0.46 -7.12 3.91
C TYR A 107 1.73 -7.79 4.40
N ILE A 108 2.91 -7.34 3.96
CA ILE A 108 4.19 -7.94 4.37
C ILE A 108 4.34 -7.90 5.89
N LEU A 109 4.06 -6.75 6.52
CA LEU A 109 4.14 -6.63 7.98
C LEU A 109 3.14 -7.54 8.71
N SER A 110 1.99 -7.83 8.10
CA SER A 110 1.02 -8.79 8.66
C SER A 110 1.53 -10.24 8.71
N LEU A 111 2.63 -10.53 8.03
CA LEU A 111 3.28 -11.86 8.01
C LEU A 111 4.35 -12.01 9.11
N GLN A 112 4.65 -10.95 9.86
CA GLN A 112 5.61 -11.04 10.98
C GLN A 112 5.15 -12.08 12.02
N GLY A 113 6.10 -12.88 12.51
CA GLY A 113 5.83 -13.99 13.42
C GLY A 113 5.21 -15.23 12.77
N ARG A 114 4.99 -15.22 11.44
CA ARG A 114 4.54 -16.38 10.67
C ARG A 114 5.71 -17.00 9.91
N HIS A 115 5.72 -18.33 9.83
CA HIS A 115 6.78 -19.14 9.20
C HIS A 115 6.17 -20.08 8.17
#